data_4638ef355ada68116da5a27402799d22
#
_entry.id   4638ef355ada68116da5a27402799d22
#
_cell.length_a   1.000
_cell.length_b   1.000
_cell.length_c   1.000
_cell.angle_alpha   90.00
_cell.angle_beta   90.00
_cell.angle_gamma   90.00
#
_symmetry.space_group_name_H-M   'P 1'
#
loop_
_entity.id
_entity.type
_entity.pdbx_description
1 polymer ?
#
loop_
_entity_poly.entity_id
_entity_poly.type
_entity_poly.pdbx_seq_one_letter_code
_entity_poly.pdbx_strand_id
1 'polypeptide(L)'
;TGYADEPTQEVIQECRQSIAARHLIAPDDKKAIYFQDTSEVFGKIMGLFRGISLLTWIVGLGTLLAGIVGISNIMLVLVRERTQEIGIRRAIGASPLTILSQILSESFILTFIAGIFGFGAGVGVLSIADSFYARAAQMDQHLPDISWQISFGMGILALGILVLGSLLAGIIPATRALRIKAVDAIREE
;
A
#
# COMPACT_ATOMS: atom_id res chain seq x y z
N THR A 1 -24.36 -3.78 -27.21
CA THR A 1 -23.11 -3.49 -26.55
C THR A 1 -22.58 -2.20 -27.13
N GLY A 2 -22.90 -1.05 -26.48
CA GLY A 2 -22.34 0.25 -26.86
C GLY A 2 -20.83 0.26 -26.63
N TYR A 3 -20.13 1.02 -27.44
CA TYR A 3 -18.69 1.26 -27.23
C TYR A 3 -18.48 2.01 -25.90
N ALA A 4 -17.39 1.72 -25.22
CA ALA A 4 -17.11 2.22 -23.86
C ALA A 4 -17.02 3.77 -23.75
N ASP A 5 -16.99 4.48 -24.87
CA ASP A 5 -16.84 5.94 -24.94
C ASP A 5 -18.13 6.70 -25.31
N GLU A 6 -19.25 6.00 -25.62
CA GLU A 6 -20.49 6.68 -25.96
C GLU A 6 -21.36 6.90 -24.72
N PRO A 7 -21.91 8.12 -24.53
CA PRO A 7 -22.80 8.39 -23.41
C PRO A 7 -24.06 7.51 -23.55
N THR A 8 -24.24 6.62 -22.56
CA THR A 8 -25.32 5.62 -22.51
C THR A 8 -26.70 6.20 -22.82
N GLN A 9 -26.90 7.47 -22.50
CA GLN A 9 -28.15 8.18 -22.75
C GLN A 9 -28.45 8.41 -24.27
N GLU A 10 -27.42 8.64 -25.08
CA GLU A 10 -27.60 8.80 -26.53
C GLU A 10 -27.98 7.47 -27.17
N VAL A 11 -27.29 6.40 -26.77
CA VAL A 11 -27.60 5.03 -27.24
C VAL A 11 -29.03 4.62 -26.87
N ILE A 12 -29.49 4.96 -25.65
CA ILE A 12 -30.85 4.69 -25.20
C ILE A 12 -31.88 5.46 -26.07
N GLN A 13 -31.59 6.71 -26.40
CA GLN A 13 -32.49 7.51 -27.26
C GLN A 13 -32.56 6.97 -28.69
N GLU A 14 -31.42 6.60 -29.27
CA GLU A 14 -31.40 5.99 -30.61
C GLU A 14 -32.16 4.65 -30.65
N CYS A 15 -31.93 3.80 -29.66
CA CYS A 15 -32.67 2.54 -29.53
C CYS A 15 -34.17 2.79 -29.37
N ARG A 16 -34.57 3.76 -28.56
CA ARG A 16 -35.96 4.13 -28.35
C ARG A 16 -36.61 4.59 -29.67
N GLN A 17 -35.95 5.47 -30.41
CA GLN A 17 -36.46 5.95 -31.72
C GLN A 17 -36.59 4.81 -32.72
N SER A 18 -35.59 3.93 -32.79
CA SER A 18 -35.61 2.80 -33.70
C SER A 18 -36.74 1.80 -33.40
N ILE A 19 -36.98 1.53 -32.11
CA ILE A 19 -38.05 0.62 -31.67
C ILE A 19 -39.43 1.28 -31.87
N ALA A 20 -39.58 2.55 -31.51
CA ALA A 20 -40.82 3.30 -31.66
C ALA A 20 -41.25 3.36 -33.12
N ALA A 21 -40.33 3.58 -34.06
CA ALA A 21 -40.61 3.62 -35.51
C ALA A 21 -41.08 2.26 -36.03
N ARG A 22 -40.58 1.13 -35.50
CA ARG A 22 -40.97 -0.21 -35.96
C ARG A 22 -42.28 -0.70 -35.36
N HIS A 23 -42.65 -0.25 -34.17
CA HIS A 23 -43.82 -0.74 -33.44
C HIS A 23 -44.98 0.27 -33.38
N LEU A 24 -44.92 1.37 -34.14
CA LEU A 24 -45.94 2.42 -34.16
C LEU A 24 -46.29 2.99 -32.80
N ILE A 25 -45.29 3.08 -31.94
CA ILE A 25 -45.39 3.63 -30.60
C ILE A 25 -45.09 5.13 -30.67
N ALA A 26 -45.88 5.96 -29.98
CA ALA A 26 -45.58 7.39 -29.90
C ALA A 26 -44.18 7.63 -29.27
N PRO A 27 -43.33 8.45 -29.91
CA PRO A 27 -41.96 8.70 -29.41
C PRO A 27 -41.91 9.27 -27.96
N ASP A 28 -43.00 9.89 -27.54
CA ASP A 28 -43.14 10.54 -26.23
C ASP A 28 -43.62 9.59 -25.12
N ASP A 29 -44.07 8.38 -25.47
CA ASP A 29 -44.58 7.44 -24.49
C ASP A 29 -43.43 6.75 -23.74
N LYS A 30 -43.04 7.36 -22.61
CA LYS A 30 -42.02 6.84 -21.71
C LYS A 30 -42.41 5.54 -21.02
N LYS A 31 -43.71 5.17 -21.06
CA LYS A 31 -44.23 3.96 -20.41
C LYS A 31 -44.20 2.74 -21.31
N ALA A 32 -44.28 2.96 -22.63
CA ALA A 32 -44.30 1.87 -23.61
C ALA A 32 -42.97 1.13 -23.75
N ILE A 33 -41.86 1.83 -23.53
CA ILE A 33 -40.50 1.24 -23.56
C ILE A 33 -39.76 1.64 -22.33
N TYR A 34 -39.47 0.67 -21.44
CA TYR A 34 -38.69 0.87 -20.24
C TYR A 34 -37.23 0.45 -20.49
N PHE A 35 -36.33 1.40 -20.39
CA PHE A 35 -34.89 1.15 -20.37
C PHE A 35 -34.38 1.26 -18.95
N GLN A 36 -33.80 0.20 -18.44
CA GLN A 36 -33.11 0.24 -17.16
C GLN A 36 -31.64 0.59 -17.39
N ASP A 37 -31.30 1.83 -17.08
CA ASP A 37 -29.90 2.27 -17.14
C ASP A 37 -29.16 1.77 -15.89
N THR A 38 -28.40 0.70 -16.08
CA THR A 38 -27.58 0.10 -15.03
C THR A 38 -26.24 0.83 -14.87
N SER A 39 -25.87 1.69 -15.84
CA SER A 39 -24.57 2.38 -15.85
C SER A 39 -24.42 3.37 -14.71
N GLU A 40 -25.52 4.05 -14.33
CA GLU A 40 -25.52 4.98 -13.18
C GLU A 40 -25.24 4.25 -11.87
N VAL A 41 -25.84 3.08 -11.68
CA VAL A 41 -25.61 2.23 -10.51
C VAL A 41 -24.17 1.73 -10.49
N PHE A 42 -23.66 1.26 -11.61
CA PHE A 42 -22.26 0.87 -11.76
C PHE A 42 -21.30 2.03 -11.51
N GLY A 43 -21.62 3.23 -12.01
CA GLY A 43 -20.83 4.42 -11.73
C GLY A 43 -20.73 4.76 -10.25
N LYS A 44 -21.85 4.67 -9.51
CA LYS A 44 -21.87 4.86 -8.05
C LYS A 44 -21.06 3.79 -7.32
N ILE A 45 -21.19 2.53 -7.70
CA ILE A 45 -20.43 1.42 -7.13
C ILE A 45 -18.94 1.60 -7.38
N MET A 46 -18.53 1.93 -8.59
CA MET A 46 -17.13 2.21 -8.94
C MET A 46 -16.59 3.42 -8.19
N GLY A 47 -17.42 4.45 -7.97
CA GLY A 47 -17.08 5.60 -7.13
C GLY A 47 -16.79 5.20 -5.68
N LEU A 48 -17.61 4.32 -5.10
CA LEU A 48 -17.37 3.75 -3.76
C LEU A 48 -16.06 2.96 -3.70
N PHE A 49 -15.80 2.09 -4.68
CA PHE A 49 -14.55 1.34 -4.73
C PHE A 49 -13.32 2.24 -4.86
N ARG A 50 -13.39 3.32 -5.65
CA ARG A 50 -12.32 4.32 -5.72
C ARG A 50 -12.11 5.03 -4.38
N GLY A 51 -13.19 5.37 -3.69
CA GLY A 51 -13.13 5.97 -2.35
C GLY A 51 -12.47 5.05 -1.33
N ILE A 52 -12.86 3.78 -1.29
CA ILE A 52 -12.27 2.75 -0.43
C ILE A 52 -10.79 2.56 -0.77
N SER A 53 -10.45 2.46 -2.05
CA SER A 53 -9.07 2.33 -2.50
C SER A 53 -8.21 3.53 -2.08
N LEU A 54 -8.72 4.75 -2.22
CA LEU A 54 -8.04 5.96 -1.77
C LEU A 54 -7.77 5.94 -0.26
N LEU A 55 -8.78 5.59 0.54
CA LEU A 55 -8.63 5.45 1.99
C LEU A 55 -7.58 4.39 2.35
N THR A 56 -7.58 3.25 1.66
CA THR A 56 -6.59 2.19 1.86
C THR A 56 -5.17 2.70 1.58
N TRP A 57 -4.98 3.47 0.51
CA TRP A 57 -3.70 4.08 0.20
C TRP A 57 -3.26 5.10 1.27
N ILE A 58 -4.17 5.95 1.74
CA ILE A 58 -3.86 6.93 2.79
C ILE A 58 -3.44 6.24 4.09
N VAL A 59 -4.20 5.24 4.52
CA VAL A 59 -3.89 4.47 5.73
C VAL A 59 -2.59 3.69 5.56
N GLY A 60 -2.39 3.03 4.40
CA GLY A 60 -1.18 2.27 4.10
C GLY A 60 0.08 3.14 4.10
N LEU A 61 0.04 4.31 3.45
CA LEU A 61 1.15 5.26 3.47
C LEU A 61 1.37 5.83 4.87
N GLY A 62 0.30 6.13 5.60
CA GLY A 62 0.40 6.63 6.98
C GLY A 62 1.06 5.63 7.92
N THR A 63 0.70 4.36 7.85
CA THR A 63 1.33 3.28 8.64
C THR A 63 2.78 3.06 8.24
N LEU A 64 3.10 3.12 6.95
CA LEU A 64 4.47 3.04 6.46
C LEU A 64 5.33 4.18 7.03
N LEU A 65 4.85 5.42 6.95
CA LEU A 65 5.54 6.59 7.51
C LEU A 65 5.73 6.47 9.03
N ALA A 66 4.72 6.00 9.76
CA ALA A 66 4.82 5.75 11.19
C ALA A 66 5.92 4.70 11.51
N GLY A 67 5.99 3.62 10.71
CA GLY A 67 7.05 2.61 10.82
C GLY A 67 8.45 3.19 10.56
N ILE A 68 8.59 4.03 9.53
CA ILE A 68 9.85 4.72 9.21
C ILE A 68 10.32 5.60 10.38
N VAL A 69 9.41 6.39 10.97
CA VAL A 69 9.71 7.24 12.13
C VAL A 69 10.08 6.38 13.34
N GLY A 70 9.37 5.26 13.56
CA GLY A 70 9.67 4.32 14.64
C GLY A 70 11.09 3.74 14.54
N ILE A 71 11.48 3.25 13.36
CA ILE A 71 12.84 2.74 13.10
C ILE A 71 13.88 3.84 13.30
N SER A 72 13.62 5.04 12.78
CA SER A 72 14.53 6.18 12.94
C SER A 72 14.75 6.55 14.41
N ASN A 73 13.71 6.51 15.24
CA ASN A 73 13.80 6.78 16.66
C ASN A 73 14.63 5.72 17.40
N ILE A 74 14.40 4.43 17.11
CA ILE A 74 15.19 3.33 17.69
C ILE A 74 16.67 3.48 17.32
N MET A 75 16.95 3.75 16.06
CA MET A 75 18.32 3.94 15.57
C MET A 75 18.99 5.17 16.18
N LEU A 76 18.25 6.25 16.45
CA LEU A 76 18.78 7.41 17.16
C LEU A 76 19.21 7.08 18.57
N VAL A 77 18.43 6.30 19.31
CA VAL A 77 18.77 5.83 20.65
C VAL A 77 20.01 4.94 20.58
N LEU A 78 20.03 3.97 19.68
CA LEU A 78 21.14 3.03 19.51
C LEU A 78 22.47 3.76 19.18
N VAL A 79 22.42 4.77 18.29
CA VAL A 79 23.60 5.59 17.97
C VAL A 79 24.07 6.39 19.19
N ARG A 80 23.16 6.90 20.02
CA ARG A 80 23.52 7.61 21.25
C ARG A 80 24.19 6.68 22.26
N GLU A 81 23.66 5.48 22.46
CA GLU A 81 24.24 4.48 23.37
C GLU A 81 25.65 4.07 22.92
N ARG A 82 25.91 4.02 21.61
CA ARG A 82 27.22 3.65 21.05
C ARG A 82 28.11 4.86 20.69
N THR A 83 27.77 6.06 21.16
CA THR A 83 28.50 7.30 20.81
C THR A 83 29.98 7.18 21.14
N GLN A 84 30.34 6.61 22.28
CA GLN A 84 31.72 6.43 22.70
C GLN A 84 32.48 5.48 21.78
N GLU A 85 31.92 4.34 21.44
CA GLU A 85 32.53 3.40 20.46
C GLU A 85 32.76 4.06 19.09
N ILE A 86 31.78 4.81 18.61
CA ILE A 86 31.86 5.53 17.33
C ILE A 86 32.95 6.60 17.40
N GLY A 87 33.04 7.31 18.53
CA GLY A 87 34.06 8.32 18.78
C GLY A 87 35.48 7.72 18.77
N ILE A 88 35.69 6.61 19.45
CA ILE A 88 36.99 5.89 19.48
C ILE A 88 37.36 5.41 18.07
N ARG A 89 36.44 4.79 17.34
CA ARG A 89 36.70 4.33 15.96
C ARG A 89 37.11 5.48 15.05
N ARG A 90 36.45 6.64 15.18
CA ARG A 90 36.82 7.85 14.43
C ARG A 90 38.18 8.42 14.83
N ALA A 91 38.50 8.37 16.10
CA ALA A 91 39.83 8.83 16.61
C ALA A 91 40.97 7.96 16.07
N ILE A 92 40.73 6.64 15.88
CA ILE A 92 41.71 5.69 15.31
C ILE A 92 41.75 5.80 13.76
N GLY A 93 40.89 6.64 13.12
CA GLY A 93 40.95 6.91 11.70
C GLY A 93 39.88 6.21 10.86
N ALA A 94 38.82 5.67 11.46
CA ALA A 94 37.69 5.11 10.70
C ALA A 94 37.03 6.18 9.81
N SER A 95 36.80 5.85 8.56
CA SER A 95 36.16 6.78 7.62
C SER A 95 34.68 6.99 7.99
N PRO A 96 34.12 8.19 7.76
CA PRO A 96 32.71 8.46 7.98
C PRO A 96 31.78 7.50 7.22
N LEU A 97 32.19 7.08 6.01
CA LEU A 97 31.42 6.14 5.19
C LEU A 97 31.36 4.73 5.80
N THR A 98 32.42 4.29 6.49
CA THR A 98 32.43 3.01 7.19
C THR A 98 31.40 2.98 8.31
N ILE A 99 31.29 4.05 9.10
CA ILE A 99 30.30 4.17 10.17
C ILE A 99 28.88 4.27 9.59
N LEU A 100 28.71 5.05 8.52
CA LEU A 100 27.44 5.18 7.81
C LEU A 100 26.96 3.82 7.30
N SER A 101 27.83 3.09 6.60
CA SER A 101 27.48 1.77 6.03
C SER A 101 27.14 0.75 7.13
N GLN A 102 27.80 0.80 8.27
CA GLN A 102 27.50 -0.06 9.41
C GLN A 102 26.10 0.20 9.96
N ILE A 103 25.73 1.47 10.20
CA ILE A 103 24.40 1.84 10.71
C ILE A 103 23.31 1.49 9.69
N LEU A 104 23.56 1.76 8.41
CA LEU A 104 22.60 1.42 7.35
C LEU A 104 22.43 -0.09 7.18
N SER A 105 23.51 -0.89 7.28
CA SER A 105 23.41 -2.34 7.21
C SER A 105 22.63 -2.93 8.38
N GLU A 106 22.80 -2.39 9.59
CA GLU A 106 22.04 -2.80 10.77
C GLU A 106 20.53 -2.50 10.59
N SER A 107 20.19 -1.30 10.12
CA SER A 107 18.81 -0.94 9.78
C SER A 107 18.22 -1.83 8.69
N PHE A 108 19.01 -2.13 7.64
CA PHE A 108 18.60 -2.99 6.55
C PHE A 108 18.27 -4.40 7.03
N ILE A 109 19.16 -5.02 7.80
CA ILE A 109 18.97 -6.39 8.30
C ILE A 109 17.71 -6.48 9.17
N LEU A 110 17.55 -5.54 10.12
CA LEU A 110 16.39 -5.52 11.00
C LEU A 110 15.09 -5.37 10.22
N THR A 111 15.04 -4.45 9.25
CA THR A 111 13.83 -4.23 8.46
C THR A 111 13.57 -5.38 7.51
N PHE A 112 14.59 -5.98 6.93
CA PHE A 112 14.44 -7.11 6.04
C PHE A 112 13.85 -8.33 6.78
N ILE A 113 14.39 -8.65 7.95
CA ILE A 113 13.85 -9.73 8.79
C ILE A 113 12.43 -9.43 9.22
N ALA A 114 12.16 -8.24 9.77
CA ALA A 114 10.83 -7.81 10.17
C ALA A 114 9.84 -7.80 9.00
N GLY A 115 10.29 -7.38 7.82
CA GLY A 115 9.49 -7.37 6.59
C GLY A 115 9.09 -8.77 6.13
N ILE A 116 10.00 -9.74 6.17
CA ILE A 116 9.69 -11.15 5.84
C ILE A 116 8.67 -11.70 6.83
N PHE A 117 8.87 -11.50 8.14
CA PHE A 117 7.92 -11.96 9.15
C PHE A 117 6.56 -11.27 9.02
N GLY A 118 6.54 -9.96 8.81
CA GLY A 118 5.31 -9.19 8.62
C GLY A 118 4.55 -9.61 7.37
N PHE A 119 5.26 -9.82 6.26
CA PHE A 119 4.67 -10.32 5.02
C PHE A 119 4.12 -11.75 5.19
N GLY A 120 4.89 -12.64 5.80
CA GLY A 120 4.44 -14.00 6.08
C GLY A 120 3.22 -14.04 6.99
N ALA A 121 3.19 -13.23 8.04
CA ALA A 121 2.03 -13.10 8.92
C ALA A 121 0.81 -12.55 8.17
N GLY A 122 1.00 -11.52 7.32
CA GLY A 122 -0.07 -10.94 6.51
C GLY A 122 -0.69 -11.96 5.55
N VAL A 123 0.15 -12.71 4.83
CA VAL A 123 -0.29 -13.81 3.93
C VAL A 123 -1.01 -14.89 4.75
N GLY A 124 -0.50 -15.24 5.93
CA GLY A 124 -1.12 -16.22 6.82
C GLY A 124 -2.52 -15.81 7.26
N VAL A 125 -2.70 -14.55 7.68
CA VAL A 125 -4.02 -14.02 8.07
C VAL A 125 -5.00 -14.06 6.89
N LEU A 126 -4.57 -13.65 5.70
CA LEU A 126 -5.41 -13.68 4.51
C LEU A 126 -5.77 -15.12 4.09
N SER A 127 -4.83 -16.05 4.17
CA SER A 127 -5.08 -17.48 3.90
C SER A 127 -6.10 -18.08 4.86
N ILE A 128 -6.05 -17.71 6.14
CA ILE A 128 -7.04 -18.11 7.13
C ILE A 128 -8.41 -17.52 6.78
N ALA A 129 -8.47 -16.21 6.46
CA ALA A 129 -9.72 -15.57 6.07
C ALA A 129 -10.33 -16.20 4.82
N ASP A 130 -9.50 -16.51 3.80
CA ASP A 130 -9.91 -17.19 2.57
C ASP A 130 -10.51 -18.58 2.87
N SER A 131 -9.87 -19.35 3.75
CA SER A 131 -10.34 -20.66 4.15
C SER A 131 -11.68 -20.63 4.89
N PHE A 132 -11.92 -19.62 5.73
CA PHE A 132 -13.21 -19.40 6.38
C PHE A 132 -14.30 -19.03 5.38
N TYR A 133 -13.97 -18.11 4.46
CA TYR A 133 -14.89 -17.68 3.41
C TYR A 133 -15.28 -18.83 2.48
N ALA A 134 -14.30 -19.62 2.03
CA ALA A 134 -14.52 -20.77 1.17
C ALA A 134 -15.45 -21.82 1.83
N ARG A 135 -15.33 -22.04 3.15
CA ARG A 135 -16.26 -22.92 3.90
C ARG A 135 -17.66 -22.33 3.96
N ALA A 136 -17.80 -21.02 4.19
CA ALA A 136 -19.10 -20.36 4.21
C ALA A 136 -19.77 -20.40 2.82
N ALA A 137 -19.02 -20.20 1.75
CA ALA A 137 -19.48 -20.26 0.36
C ALA A 137 -19.96 -21.66 -0.04
N GLN A 138 -19.38 -22.72 0.52
CA GLN A 138 -19.87 -24.10 0.32
C GLN A 138 -21.23 -24.36 0.98
N MET A 139 -21.56 -23.62 2.04
CA MET A 139 -22.85 -23.73 2.73
C MET A 139 -23.96 -22.91 2.06
N ASP A 140 -23.60 -21.83 1.37
CA ASP A 140 -24.55 -20.94 0.70
C ASP A 140 -24.11 -20.72 -0.76
N GLN A 141 -24.82 -21.37 -1.70
CA GLN A 141 -24.54 -21.28 -3.15
C GLN A 141 -24.77 -19.89 -3.76
N HIS A 142 -25.25 -18.92 -2.99
CA HIS A 142 -25.47 -17.55 -3.44
C HIS A 142 -24.27 -16.61 -3.17
N LEU A 143 -23.26 -17.09 -2.45
CA LEU A 143 -22.05 -16.30 -2.20
C LEU A 143 -21.15 -16.29 -3.45
N PRO A 144 -20.68 -15.11 -3.90
CA PRO A 144 -19.79 -15.03 -5.05
C PRO A 144 -18.43 -15.65 -4.74
N ASP A 145 -17.82 -16.29 -5.74
CA ASP A 145 -16.46 -16.83 -5.63
C ASP A 145 -15.45 -15.67 -5.55
N ILE A 146 -15.01 -15.34 -4.35
CA ILE A 146 -14.00 -14.31 -4.09
C ILE A 146 -12.74 -15.02 -3.60
N SER A 147 -11.66 -14.91 -4.36
CA SER A 147 -10.34 -15.39 -3.95
C SER A 147 -9.48 -14.22 -3.47
N TRP A 148 -9.01 -14.29 -2.24
CA TRP A 148 -8.17 -13.27 -1.59
C TRP A 148 -6.68 -13.51 -1.86
N GLN A 149 -6.34 -13.84 -3.10
CA GLN A 149 -4.97 -14.17 -3.45
C GLN A 149 -4.13 -12.90 -3.69
N ILE A 150 -3.04 -12.79 -2.93
CA ILE A 150 -2.05 -11.74 -3.17
C ILE A 150 -1.13 -12.21 -4.29
N SER A 151 -0.97 -11.39 -5.33
CA SER A 151 0.03 -11.65 -6.36
C SER A 151 1.43 -11.59 -5.75
N PHE A 152 2.26 -12.59 -6.07
CA PHE A 152 3.66 -12.65 -5.66
C PHE A 152 4.42 -11.36 -6.03
N GLY A 153 4.12 -10.78 -7.20
CA GLY A 153 4.69 -9.50 -7.62
C GLY A 153 4.35 -8.34 -6.68
N MET A 154 3.11 -8.28 -6.17
CA MET A 154 2.71 -7.28 -5.17
C MET A 154 3.49 -7.45 -3.86
N GLY A 155 3.72 -8.69 -3.43
CA GLY A 155 4.52 -8.98 -2.25
C GLY A 155 5.96 -8.49 -2.36
N ILE A 156 6.62 -8.78 -3.49
CA ILE A 156 7.98 -8.29 -3.77
C ILE A 156 8.01 -6.77 -3.81
N LEU A 157 7.03 -6.13 -4.44
CA LEU A 157 6.95 -4.67 -4.52
C LEU A 157 6.79 -4.05 -3.13
N ALA A 158 5.91 -4.60 -2.30
CA ALA A 158 5.72 -4.14 -0.93
C ALA A 158 7.00 -4.30 -0.09
N LEU A 159 7.70 -5.43 -0.20
CA LEU A 159 8.99 -5.66 0.46
C LEU A 159 10.04 -4.66 -0.03
N GLY A 160 10.10 -4.39 -1.34
CA GLY A 160 10.99 -3.39 -1.92
C GLY A 160 10.74 -1.98 -1.37
N ILE A 161 9.48 -1.56 -1.28
CA ILE A 161 9.10 -0.27 -0.70
C ILE A 161 9.50 -0.19 0.78
N LEU A 162 9.28 -1.25 1.55
CA LEU A 162 9.67 -1.35 2.96
C LEU A 162 11.18 -1.19 3.13
N VAL A 163 11.97 -1.90 2.33
CA VAL A 163 13.44 -1.85 2.38
C VAL A 163 13.94 -0.46 2.00
N LEU A 164 13.43 0.13 0.91
CA LEU A 164 13.80 1.49 0.52
C LEU A 164 13.41 2.51 1.60
N GLY A 165 12.22 2.40 2.17
CA GLY A 165 11.77 3.24 3.27
C GLY A 165 12.67 3.14 4.49
N SER A 166 13.15 1.96 4.85
CA SER A 166 14.05 1.76 5.99
C SER A 166 15.44 2.35 5.74
N LEU A 167 15.96 2.22 4.53
CA LEU A 167 17.22 2.86 4.17
C LEU A 167 17.13 4.39 4.31
N LEU A 168 16.03 4.99 3.83
CA LEU A 168 15.77 6.42 4.01
C LEU A 168 15.64 6.79 5.49
N ALA A 169 14.95 5.96 6.29
CA ALA A 169 14.84 6.15 7.73
C ALA A 169 16.19 6.11 8.45
N GLY A 170 17.10 5.24 7.99
CA GLY A 170 18.46 5.11 8.54
C GLY A 170 19.38 6.28 8.22
N ILE A 171 19.12 7.07 7.16
CA ILE A 171 19.98 8.20 6.79
C ILE A 171 19.99 9.28 7.86
N ILE A 172 18.84 9.59 8.49
CA ILE A 172 18.75 10.65 9.52
C ILE A 172 19.63 10.33 10.74
N PRO A 173 19.49 9.16 11.41
CA PRO A 173 20.34 8.82 12.53
C PRO A 173 21.81 8.65 12.13
N ALA A 174 22.08 8.11 10.94
CA ALA A 174 23.43 7.92 10.45
C ALA A 174 24.15 9.26 10.20
N THR A 175 23.49 10.24 9.63
CA THR A 175 24.07 11.60 9.45
C THR A 175 24.27 12.32 10.79
N ARG A 176 23.43 12.07 11.79
CA ARG A 176 23.64 12.60 13.13
C ARG A 176 24.85 11.94 13.81
N ALA A 177 25.06 10.65 13.64
CA ALA A 177 26.26 9.95 14.14
C ALA A 177 27.55 10.56 13.58
N LEU A 178 27.55 11.01 12.31
CA LEU A 178 28.70 11.63 11.68
C LEU A 178 29.04 13.02 12.25
N ARG A 179 28.10 13.70 12.89
CA ARG A 179 28.31 15.02 13.52
C ARG A 179 28.94 14.93 14.91
N ILE A 180 29.07 13.75 15.49
CA ILE A 180 29.72 13.53 16.78
C ILE A 180 31.21 13.82 16.61
N LYS A 181 31.71 14.82 17.32
CA LYS A 181 33.14 15.12 17.35
C LYS A 181 33.83 14.12 18.29
N ALA A 182 34.90 13.51 17.79
CA ALA A 182 35.70 12.55 18.58
C ALA A 182 36.15 13.10 19.92
N VAL A 183 36.41 14.42 19.99
CA VAL A 183 36.84 15.11 21.23
C VAL A 183 35.72 15.19 22.26
N ASP A 184 34.47 15.42 21.83
CA ASP A 184 33.31 15.53 22.74
C ASP A 184 32.91 14.15 23.29
N ALA A 185 33.06 13.07 22.48
CA ALA A 185 32.77 11.70 22.88
C ALA A 185 33.71 11.13 23.99
N ILE A 186 34.89 11.70 24.13
CA ILE A 186 35.90 11.26 25.16
C ILE A 186 35.79 12.14 26.41
N ARG A 187 35.14 13.31 26.35
CA ARG A 187 35.08 14.31 27.41
C ARG A 187 33.84 14.22 28.31
N GLU A 188 32.80 13.48 27.88
CA GLU A 188 31.64 13.22 28.73
C GLU A 188 31.91 12.08 29.73
N GLU A 189 32.71 12.37 30.74
CA GLU A 189 32.72 11.76 32.06
C GLU A 189 32.11 12.74 33.07
#